data_239dc1af0c359abd2179db9c89aa16b4
#
_entry.id   239dc1af0c359abd2179db9c89aa16b4
#
_cell.length_a   1.000
_cell.length_b   1.000
_cell.length_c   1.000
_cell.angle_alpha   90.00
_cell.angle_beta   90.00
_cell.angle_gamma   90.00
#
_symmetry.space_group_name_H-M   'P 1'
#
loop_
_entity.id
_entity.type
_entity.pdbx_description
1 polymer ?
#
loop_
_entity_poly.entity_id
_entity_poly.type
_entity_poly.pdbx_seq_one_letter_code
_entity_poly.pdbx_strand_id
1 'polypeptide(L)'
;MRKIRLRRGEGVLALLSLALTATSCHNSAPVAPGYHEYAYVTNGKGNSVSVIDLLQLRNVKTIAVGAGPTGVATSPTRNEIYVANAGSSNISIISAETNEVVSTIGVHARPYYVSVSSDGKRAYIANAGSANVSVIDLGKRAVIATIRVGGAPGMARVSPDGKLVVASNRADDSVSIINADKLAVKDTVKVCQQPQDIVILPDNSKAFVACPASNQVASVDLKTDRLLTYMDVGELPVHLTLKPDGGELFVSNFNSNNFSIVETGNNEVGGTYLIGDNPSQGVVTADNSLLYMSNFGSDTVSVYAIDEGRVAGAVQVGSHPDALALTPDEGHLLVLDSGSGDVAVVRTVKTRDNSKISADRALVTLIPVGNQPNDIVIKAFTVGKR
;
A
#
# COMPACT_ATOMS: atom_id res chain seq x y z
N MET A 1 25.96 -12.28 92.42
CA MET A 1 25.23 -11.43 91.45
C MET A 1 26.21 -11.01 90.39
N ARG A 2 26.21 -11.65 89.19
CA ARG A 2 27.15 -11.37 88.11
C ARG A 2 26.41 -10.60 87.03
N LYS A 3 26.86 -9.39 86.63
CA LYS A 3 26.39 -8.55 85.50
C LYS A 3 27.01 -9.08 84.24
N ILE A 4 26.16 -9.44 83.29
CA ILE A 4 26.53 -9.80 81.92
C ILE A 4 26.34 -8.57 81.04
N ARG A 5 27.44 -8.09 80.42
CA ARG A 5 27.43 -7.03 79.39
C ARG A 5 27.15 -7.64 78.04
N LEU A 6 26.10 -7.16 77.38
CA LEU A 6 25.85 -7.43 75.94
C LEU A 6 26.64 -6.44 75.09
N ARG A 7 27.48 -6.96 74.21
CA ARG A 7 28.15 -6.20 73.13
C ARG A 7 27.17 -6.04 71.96
N ARG A 8 26.99 -4.82 71.53
CA ARG A 8 26.35 -4.49 70.26
C ARG A 8 27.30 -4.86 69.12
N GLY A 9 26.86 -5.75 68.18
CA GLY A 9 27.50 -5.98 66.91
C GLY A 9 26.74 -5.21 65.84
N GLU A 10 27.41 -4.31 65.16
CA GLU A 10 26.92 -3.60 64.00
C GLU A 10 26.98 -4.55 62.76
N GLY A 11 25.84 -5.01 62.32
CA GLY A 11 25.71 -5.77 61.08
C GLY A 11 25.45 -4.81 59.92
N VAL A 12 26.44 -4.64 59.08
CA VAL A 12 26.28 -3.94 57.79
C VAL A 12 25.53 -4.86 56.87
N LEU A 13 24.27 -4.50 56.57
CA LEU A 13 23.45 -5.18 55.52
C LEU A 13 23.88 -4.62 54.17
N ALA A 14 24.66 -5.37 53.40
CA ALA A 14 24.94 -5.10 52.00
C ALA A 14 23.74 -5.51 51.17
N LEU A 15 22.95 -4.53 50.71
CA LEU A 15 21.91 -4.73 49.68
C LEU A 15 22.61 -4.97 48.34
N LEU A 16 22.68 -6.22 47.90
CA LEU A 16 23.00 -6.58 46.51
C LEU A 16 21.76 -6.29 45.64
N SER A 17 21.76 -5.15 44.96
CA SER A 17 20.80 -4.89 43.88
C SER A 17 21.19 -5.71 42.66
N LEU A 18 20.47 -6.83 42.45
CA LEU A 18 20.53 -7.63 41.22
C LEU A 18 19.78 -6.84 40.12
N ALA A 19 20.52 -6.11 39.30
CA ALA A 19 19.98 -5.56 38.06
C ALA A 19 19.77 -6.71 37.08
N LEU A 20 18.53 -7.21 36.99
CA LEU A 20 18.13 -8.08 35.87
C LEU A 20 18.11 -7.22 34.58
N THR A 21 19.20 -7.22 33.84
CA THR A 21 19.17 -6.83 32.42
C THR A 21 18.43 -7.90 31.65
N ALA A 22 17.13 -7.66 31.36
CA ALA A 22 16.40 -8.45 30.41
C ALA A 22 16.99 -8.14 29.03
N THR A 23 18.00 -8.90 28.60
CA THR A 23 18.40 -8.97 27.21
C THR A 23 17.32 -9.71 26.44
N SER A 24 16.42 -8.96 25.84
CA SER A 24 15.51 -9.48 24.82
C SER A 24 16.38 -9.89 23.62
N CYS A 25 16.69 -11.18 23.52
CA CYS A 25 17.32 -11.73 22.34
C CYS A 25 16.32 -11.70 21.19
N HIS A 26 16.30 -10.62 20.42
CA HIS A 26 15.76 -10.62 19.07
C HIS A 26 16.78 -11.38 18.20
N ASN A 27 16.47 -12.62 17.87
CA ASN A 27 17.15 -13.37 16.80
C ASN A 27 16.68 -12.83 15.44
N SER A 28 16.99 -11.57 15.14
CA SER A 28 16.97 -11.11 13.75
C SER A 28 18.27 -11.59 13.10
N ALA A 29 18.16 -12.25 11.95
CA ALA A 29 19.34 -12.57 11.15
C ALA A 29 20.15 -11.28 10.91
N PRO A 30 21.49 -11.34 10.91
CA PRO A 30 22.29 -10.15 10.71
C PRO A 30 21.97 -9.53 9.35
N VAL A 31 21.59 -8.25 9.37
CA VAL A 31 21.30 -7.47 8.16
C VAL A 31 22.55 -7.45 7.29
N ALA A 32 22.41 -7.78 6.00
CA ALA A 32 23.52 -7.78 5.05
C ALA A 32 24.18 -6.39 4.99
N PRO A 33 25.52 -6.29 4.91
CA PRO A 33 26.20 -5.01 4.79
C PRO A 33 25.71 -4.25 3.56
N GLY A 34 25.34 -2.97 3.74
CA GLY A 34 24.79 -2.12 2.68
C GLY A 34 23.33 -2.36 2.33
N TYR A 35 22.61 -3.19 3.07
CA TYR A 35 21.16 -3.34 2.93
C TYR A 35 20.44 -2.14 3.52
N HIS A 36 19.49 -1.61 2.79
CA HIS A 36 18.61 -0.52 3.18
C HIS A 36 17.17 -0.90 2.90
N GLU A 37 16.28 -0.49 3.78
CA GLU A 37 14.86 -0.68 3.65
C GLU A 37 14.14 0.59 4.11
N TYR A 38 13.51 1.28 3.16
CA TYR A 38 12.83 2.56 3.42
C TYR A 38 11.37 2.49 3.00
N ALA A 39 10.50 3.09 3.83
CA ALA A 39 9.16 3.46 3.39
C ALA A 39 9.14 4.93 2.97
N TYR A 40 8.44 5.20 1.87
CA TYR A 40 8.24 6.54 1.31
C TYR A 40 6.78 6.89 1.41
N VAL A 41 6.47 7.96 2.14
CA VAL A 41 5.11 8.41 2.43
C VAL A 41 4.89 9.77 1.79
N THR A 42 3.90 9.88 0.90
CA THR A 42 3.52 11.16 0.30
C THR A 42 2.68 11.98 1.27
N ASN A 43 3.04 13.25 1.46
CA ASN A 43 2.37 14.20 2.33
C ASN A 43 1.66 15.26 1.49
N GLY A 44 0.37 15.05 1.19
CA GLY A 44 -0.39 15.83 0.20
C GLY A 44 -0.40 17.33 0.47
N LYS A 45 -0.68 17.76 1.69
CA LYS A 45 -0.63 19.19 2.09
C LYS A 45 0.78 19.65 2.45
N GLY A 46 1.69 18.73 2.74
CA GLY A 46 3.08 19.04 3.06
C GLY A 46 3.97 19.27 1.84
N ASN A 47 3.51 18.96 0.62
CA ASN A 47 4.28 19.00 -0.63
C ASN A 47 5.64 18.29 -0.48
N SER A 48 5.61 17.15 0.18
CA SER A 48 6.83 16.43 0.57
C SER A 48 6.61 14.92 0.59
N VAL A 49 7.72 14.19 0.71
CA VAL A 49 7.74 12.76 0.98
C VAL A 49 8.54 12.52 2.24
N SER A 50 7.97 11.84 3.22
CA SER A 50 8.68 11.37 4.41
C SER A 50 9.37 10.05 4.10
N VAL A 51 10.62 9.89 4.58
CA VAL A 51 11.42 8.68 4.43
C VAL A 51 11.60 8.03 5.79
N ILE A 52 11.02 6.85 5.96
CA ILE A 52 11.12 6.06 7.17
C ILE A 52 12.15 4.97 6.96
N ASP A 53 13.18 4.94 7.81
CA ASP A 53 14.13 3.82 7.89
C ASP A 53 13.48 2.68 8.69
N LEU A 54 13.22 1.56 8.02
CA LEU A 54 12.52 0.43 8.62
C LEU A 54 13.41 -0.44 9.51
N LEU A 55 14.73 -0.33 9.37
CA LEU A 55 15.67 -0.99 10.27
C LEU A 55 15.79 -0.24 11.61
N GLN A 56 15.54 1.08 11.60
CA GLN A 56 15.60 1.95 12.76
C GLN A 56 14.23 2.36 13.28
N LEU A 57 13.17 2.09 12.54
CA LEU A 57 11.78 2.46 12.81
C LEU A 57 11.63 3.96 13.14
N ARG A 58 12.20 4.82 12.29
CA ARG A 58 12.11 6.29 12.46
C ARG A 58 12.10 7.03 11.12
N ASN A 59 11.48 8.19 11.11
CA ASN A 59 11.57 9.13 10.00
C ASN A 59 12.99 9.72 9.97
N VAL A 60 13.72 9.51 8.88
CA VAL A 60 15.12 9.96 8.73
C VAL A 60 15.27 11.16 7.82
N LYS A 61 14.28 11.44 6.97
CA LYS A 61 14.33 12.57 6.03
C LYS A 61 12.94 12.96 5.56
N THR A 62 12.74 14.25 5.33
CA THR A 62 11.59 14.78 4.60
C THR A 62 12.11 15.43 3.32
N ILE A 63 11.63 14.97 2.16
CA ILE A 63 12.07 15.38 0.84
C ILE A 63 11.00 16.31 0.26
N ALA A 64 11.36 17.54 -0.10
CA ALA A 64 10.47 18.42 -0.83
C ALA A 64 10.26 17.90 -2.26
N VAL A 65 8.99 17.84 -2.71
CA VAL A 65 8.58 17.43 -4.05
C VAL A 65 7.66 18.49 -4.67
N GLY A 66 6.99 18.18 -5.77
CA GLY A 66 5.99 19.08 -6.32
C GLY A 66 4.75 19.25 -5.43
N ALA A 67 3.87 20.19 -5.78
CA ALA A 67 2.68 20.49 -5.00
C ALA A 67 1.65 19.35 -5.08
N GLY A 68 1.03 19.04 -3.93
CA GLY A 68 -0.06 18.08 -3.83
C GLY A 68 0.34 16.67 -4.29
N PRO A 69 1.36 16.00 -3.71
CA PRO A 69 1.67 14.63 -4.06
C PRO A 69 0.48 13.72 -3.70
N THR A 70 0.10 12.82 -4.64
CA THR A 70 -1.08 11.94 -4.53
C THR A 70 -0.74 10.47 -4.58
N GLY A 71 0.09 10.04 -5.53
CA GLY A 71 0.44 8.65 -5.71
C GLY A 71 1.94 8.45 -5.72
N VAL A 72 2.38 7.31 -5.21
CA VAL A 72 3.79 6.93 -5.19
C VAL A 72 3.98 5.51 -5.70
N ALA A 73 5.07 5.26 -6.44
CA ALA A 73 5.44 3.94 -6.92
C ALA A 73 6.94 3.71 -6.84
N THR A 74 7.34 2.47 -6.64
CA THR A 74 8.75 2.05 -6.66
C THR A 74 9.14 1.51 -8.04
N SER A 75 10.41 1.68 -8.41
CA SER A 75 10.96 0.94 -9.55
C SER A 75 11.25 -0.50 -9.15
N PRO A 76 10.82 -1.49 -9.95
CA PRO A 76 11.17 -2.89 -9.70
C PRO A 76 12.66 -3.19 -9.98
N THR A 77 13.33 -2.40 -10.81
CA THR A 77 14.68 -2.67 -11.30
C THR A 77 15.73 -1.64 -10.93
N ARG A 78 15.31 -0.47 -10.39
CA ARG A 78 16.19 0.63 -9.99
C ARG A 78 15.92 1.04 -8.55
N ASN A 79 16.86 1.70 -7.92
CA ASN A 79 16.68 2.30 -6.60
C ASN A 79 16.04 3.70 -6.73
N GLU A 80 14.86 3.74 -7.37
CA GLU A 80 14.10 4.98 -7.66
C GLU A 80 12.65 4.87 -7.20
N ILE A 81 12.12 6.00 -6.76
CA ILE A 81 10.74 6.22 -6.33
C ILE A 81 10.14 7.31 -7.22
N TYR A 82 8.91 7.11 -7.66
CA TYR A 82 8.18 8.02 -8.55
C TYR A 82 6.97 8.59 -7.82
N VAL A 83 6.85 9.90 -7.77
CA VAL A 83 5.80 10.62 -7.03
C VAL A 83 5.00 11.48 -7.99
N ALA A 84 3.68 11.25 -8.06
CA ALA A 84 2.75 12.08 -8.82
C ALA A 84 2.37 13.33 -8.01
N ASN A 85 2.68 14.50 -8.53
CA ASN A 85 2.39 15.79 -7.91
C ASN A 85 1.21 16.46 -8.62
N ALA A 86 -0.02 16.21 -8.12
CA ALA A 86 -1.25 16.65 -8.77
C ALA A 86 -1.37 18.17 -8.91
N GLY A 87 -0.88 18.92 -7.92
CA GLY A 87 -0.94 20.38 -7.90
C GLY A 87 0.06 21.05 -8.82
N SER A 88 1.19 20.42 -9.12
CA SER A 88 2.24 20.98 -10.00
C SER A 88 2.36 20.29 -11.35
N SER A 89 1.49 19.33 -11.67
CA SER A 89 1.43 18.65 -12.97
C SER A 89 2.78 18.05 -13.39
N ASN A 90 3.45 17.38 -12.47
CA ASN A 90 4.74 16.74 -12.73
C ASN A 90 4.92 15.46 -11.89
N ILE A 91 5.96 14.71 -12.24
CA ILE A 91 6.43 13.54 -11.50
C ILE A 91 7.80 13.86 -10.94
N SER A 92 7.99 13.69 -9.63
CA SER A 92 9.31 13.71 -9.00
C SER A 92 9.89 12.31 -9.00
N ILE A 93 11.17 12.18 -9.38
CA ILE A 93 11.95 10.95 -9.28
C ILE A 93 12.93 11.12 -8.11
N ILE A 94 12.81 10.26 -7.11
CA ILE A 94 13.67 10.24 -5.93
C ILE A 94 14.63 9.06 -6.05
N SER A 95 15.93 9.28 -5.82
CA SER A 95 16.90 8.22 -5.63
C SER A 95 16.77 7.67 -4.22
N ALA A 96 16.53 6.36 -4.08
CA ALA A 96 16.50 5.71 -2.77
C ALA A 96 17.89 5.61 -2.11
N GLU A 97 18.96 5.70 -2.89
CA GLU A 97 20.33 5.65 -2.36
C GLU A 97 20.73 6.94 -1.64
N THR A 98 20.27 8.10 -2.14
CA THR A 98 20.59 9.42 -1.57
C THR A 98 19.43 10.06 -0.84
N ASN A 99 18.20 9.55 -1.05
CA ASN A 99 16.97 10.15 -0.59
C ASN A 99 16.83 11.60 -1.06
N GLU A 100 17.07 11.85 -2.35
CA GLU A 100 16.99 13.15 -2.98
C GLU A 100 16.24 13.09 -4.30
N VAL A 101 15.56 14.19 -4.66
CA VAL A 101 14.95 14.34 -5.99
C VAL A 101 16.07 14.46 -7.01
N VAL A 102 16.15 13.50 -7.92
CA VAL A 102 17.17 13.46 -8.99
C VAL A 102 16.65 13.92 -10.33
N SER A 103 15.32 14.03 -10.48
CA SER A 103 14.67 14.54 -11.69
C SER A 103 13.24 14.94 -11.42
N THR A 104 12.73 15.90 -12.20
CA THR A 104 11.31 16.27 -12.24
C THR A 104 10.88 16.29 -13.69
N ILE A 105 9.78 15.57 -14.02
CA ILE A 105 9.28 15.42 -15.37
C ILE A 105 7.88 16.04 -15.44
N GLY A 106 7.70 17.07 -16.29
CA GLY A 106 6.38 17.65 -16.55
C GLY A 106 5.46 16.63 -17.24
N VAL A 107 4.22 16.53 -16.77
CA VAL A 107 3.14 15.75 -17.36
C VAL A 107 1.89 16.63 -17.55
N HIS A 108 0.73 16.03 -17.79
CA HIS A 108 -0.52 16.79 -17.92
C HIS A 108 -1.18 17.07 -16.58
N ALA A 109 -2.28 17.83 -16.59
CA ALA A 109 -2.93 18.35 -15.40
C ALA A 109 -3.44 17.26 -14.45
N ARG A 110 -3.18 17.44 -13.15
CA ARG A 110 -3.62 16.60 -12.05
C ARG A 110 -3.23 15.12 -12.24
N PRO A 111 -1.92 14.80 -12.35
CA PRO A 111 -1.49 13.42 -12.29
C PRO A 111 -1.93 12.83 -10.94
N TYR A 112 -2.58 11.68 -10.97
CA TYR A 112 -3.17 11.09 -9.77
C TYR A 112 -2.49 9.78 -9.37
N TYR A 113 -2.21 8.91 -10.33
CA TYR A 113 -1.66 7.60 -10.12
C TYR A 113 -0.46 7.32 -11.01
N VAL A 114 0.51 6.57 -10.49
CA VAL A 114 1.71 6.12 -11.20
C VAL A 114 1.78 4.60 -11.20
N SER A 115 1.87 3.98 -12.37
CA SER A 115 2.12 2.56 -12.52
C SER A 115 3.41 2.34 -13.29
N VAL A 116 4.31 1.49 -12.77
CA VAL A 116 5.60 1.18 -13.39
C VAL A 116 5.53 -0.21 -14.00
N SER A 117 6.02 -0.35 -15.24
CA SER A 117 6.11 -1.66 -15.90
C SER A 117 7.06 -2.60 -15.14
N SER A 118 6.77 -3.91 -15.19
CA SER A 118 7.53 -4.95 -14.48
C SER A 118 9.02 -4.98 -14.89
N ASP A 119 9.34 -4.56 -16.11
CA ASP A 119 10.71 -4.43 -16.60
C ASP A 119 11.41 -3.11 -16.17
N GLY A 120 10.71 -2.22 -15.46
CA GLY A 120 11.22 -0.95 -14.97
C GLY A 120 11.57 0.07 -16.05
N LYS A 121 11.08 -0.10 -17.29
CA LYS A 121 11.42 0.82 -18.38
C LYS A 121 10.45 1.97 -18.56
N ARG A 122 9.17 1.76 -18.25
CA ARG A 122 8.12 2.75 -18.47
C ARG A 122 7.30 3.00 -17.22
N ALA A 123 6.82 4.23 -17.07
CA ALA A 123 5.76 4.58 -16.14
C ALA A 123 4.56 5.14 -16.89
N TYR A 124 3.37 4.81 -16.40
CA TYR A 124 2.07 5.25 -16.93
C TYR A 124 1.38 6.10 -15.89
N ILE A 125 1.03 7.32 -16.26
CA ILE A 125 0.51 8.35 -15.37
C ILE A 125 -0.91 8.72 -15.79
N ALA A 126 -1.90 8.42 -14.95
CA ALA A 126 -3.26 8.89 -15.16
C ALA A 126 -3.36 10.38 -14.82
N ASN A 127 -3.66 11.22 -15.81
CA ASN A 127 -3.81 12.67 -15.64
C ASN A 127 -5.29 13.03 -15.54
N ALA A 128 -5.81 13.03 -14.30
CA ALA A 128 -7.24 13.22 -14.03
C ALA A 128 -7.83 14.54 -14.55
N GLY A 129 -7.02 15.58 -14.70
CA GLY A 129 -7.44 16.89 -15.21
C GLY A 129 -7.33 17.05 -16.73
N SER A 130 -6.85 16.04 -17.48
CA SER A 130 -6.54 16.19 -18.91
C SER A 130 -7.04 15.06 -19.80
N ALA A 131 -7.83 14.12 -19.28
CA ALA A 131 -8.38 12.98 -20.02
C ALA A 131 -7.31 12.22 -20.84
N ASN A 132 -6.15 11.98 -20.26
CA ASN A 132 -5.06 11.26 -20.91
C ASN A 132 -4.18 10.50 -19.93
N VAL A 133 -3.38 9.58 -20.48
CA VAL A 133 -2.29 8.87 -19.78
C VAL A 133 -0.98 9.32 -20.40
N SER A 134 -0.07 9.86 -19.58
CA SER A 134 1.31 10.13 -19.99
C SER A 134 2.13 8.86 -19.86
N VAL A 135 2.96 8.56 -20.86
CA VAL A 135 3.93 7.45 -20.83
C VAL A 135 5.34 8.03 -20.71
N ILE A 136 6.02 7.68 -19.65
CA ILE A 136 7.40 8.11 -19.38
C ILE A 136 8.37 6.97 -19.69
N ASP A 137 9.39 7.23 -20.49
CA ASP A 137 10.59 6.41 -20.57
C ASP A 137 11.48 6.73 -19.37
N LEU A 138 11.60 5.78 -18.46
CA LEU A 138 12.33 5.95 -17.20
C LEU A 138 13.86 6.00 -17.39
N GLY A 139 14.35 5.44 -18.48
CA GLY A 139 15.77 5.53 -18.84
C GLY A 139 16.15 6.92 -19.36
N LYS A 140 15.28 7.50 -20.20
CA LYS A 140 15.46 8.83 -20.77
C LYS A 140 14.96 9.93 -19.86
N ARG A 141 14.16 9.59 -18.84
CA ARG A 141 13.48 10.55 -17.94
C ARG A 141 12.66 11.57 -18.72
N ALA A 142 11.87 11.09 -19.69
CA ALA A 142 11.10 11.94 -20.59
C ALA A 142 9.74 11.30 -20.93
N VAL A 143 8.74 12.15 -21.15
CA VAL A 143 7.46 11.72 -21.72
C VAL A 143 7.68 11.33 -23.17
N ILE A 144 7.35 10.09 -23.53
CA ILE A 144 7.47 9.57 -24.90
C ILE A 144 6.13 9.47 -25.62
N ALA A 145 5.02 9.50 -24.90
CA ALA A 145 3.68 9.52 -25.47
C ALA A 145 2.67 10.13 -24.50
N THR A 146 1.62 10.73 -25.09
CA THR A 146 0.41 11.15 -24.38
C THR A 146 -0.77 10.48 -25.06
N ILE A 147 -1.44 9.56 -24.35
CA ILE A 147 -2.50 8.72 -24.89
C ILE A 147 -3.83 9.28 -24.39
N ARG A 148 -4.68 9.75 -25.31
CA ARG A 148 -6.02 10.22 -24.96
C ARG A 148 -6.87 9.01 -24.53
N VAL A 149 -7.55 9.16 -23.38
CA VAL A 149 -8.50 8.20 -22.80
C VAL A 149 -9.81 8.91 -22.49
N GLY A 150 -10.70 8.28 -21.74
CA GLY A 150 -11.93 8.94 -21.30
C GLY A 150 -11.71 9.97 -20.19
N GLY A 151 -12.80 10.60 -19.75
CA GLY A 151 -12.79 11.72 -18.83
C GLY A 151 -12.38 11.35 -17.39
N ALA A 152 -11.63 12.24 -16.76
CA ALA A 152 -11.17 12.12 -15.38
C ALA A 152 -10.53 10.76 -15.04
N PRO A 153 -9.47 10.33 -15.76
CA PRO A 153 -8.86 9.04 -15.48
C PRO A 153 -8.35 9.00 -14.02
N GLY A 154 -8.77 7.95 -13.29
CA GLY A 154 -8.39 7.76 -11.89
C GLY A 154 -7.11 6.94 -11.77
N MET A 155 -7.07 5.78 -12.37
CA MET A 155 -5.95 4.86 -12.35
C MET A 155 -5.54 4.46 -13.77
N ALA A 156 -4.27 4.14 -13.97
CA ALA A 156 -3.74 3.51 -15.18
C ALA A 156 -2.84 2.36 -14.73
N ARG A 157 -3.38 1.14 -14.70
CA ARG A 157 -2.68 -0.06 -14.21
C ARG A 157 -2.05 -0.80 -15.37
N VAL A 158 -0.74 -1.01 -15.33
CA VAL A 158 -0.04 -1.85 -16.31
C VAL A 158 -0.24 -3.33 -15.97
N SER A 159 -0.46 -4.16 -16.98
CA SER A 159 -0.58 -5.62 -16.81
C SER A 159 0.75 -6.24 -16.35
N PRO A 160 0.73 -7.37 -15.62
CA PRO A 160 1.93 -8.07 -15.16
C PRO A 160 2.95 -8.36 -16.26
N ASP A 161 2.48 -8.70 -17.48
CA ASP A 161 3.34 -8.95 -18.65
C ASP A 161 3.82 -7.67 -19.37
N GLY A 162 3.35 -6.50 -18.93
CA GLY A 162 3.72 -5.19 -19.47
C GLY A 162 3.13 -4.85 -20.83
N LYS A 163 2.21 -5.66 -21.40
CA LYS A 163 1.69 -5.48 -22.77
C LYS A 163 0.46 -4.60 -22.84
N LEU A 164 -0.31 -4.51 -21.75
CA LEU A 164 -1.53 -3.73 -21.68
C LEU A 164 -1.45 -2.72 -20.52
N VAL A 165 -2.19 -1.64 -20.66
CA VAL A 165 -2.50 -0.73 -19.55
C VAL A 165 -4.01 -0.52 -19.56
N VAL A 166 -4.65 -0.71 -18.41
CA VAL A 166 -6.08 -0.44 -18.23
C VAL A 166 -6.24 0.84 -17.45
N ALA A 167 -6.92 1.83 -18.02
CA ALA A 167 -7.18 3.12 -17.40
C ALA A 167 -8.66 3.27 -17.07
N SER A 168 -9.00 3.58 -15.81
CA SER A 168 -10.37 3.90 -15.39
C SER A 168 -10.74 5.33 -15.79
N ASN A 169 -11.86 5.51 -16.48
CA ASN A 169 -12.39 6.79 -16.92
C ASN A 169 -13.62 7.14 -16.10
N ARG A 170 -13.41 7.80 -14.95
CA ARG A 170 -14.44 8.04 -13.94
C ARG A 170 -15.64 8.86 -14.42
N ALA A 171 -15.40 9.80 -15.33
CA ALA A 171 -16.46 10.66 -15.85
C ALA A 171 -17.24 10.02 -17.01
N ASP A 172 -16.74 8.92 -17.58
CA ASP A 172 -17.32 8.29 -18.78
C ASP A 172 -17.83 6.88 -18.53
N ASP A 173 -17.81 6.38 -17.27
CA ASP A 173 -18.25 5.05 -16.88
C ASP A 173 -17.65 3.94 -17.77
N SER A 174 -16.33 4.03 -17.99
CA SER A 174 -15.62 3.15 -18.91
C SER A 174 -14.19 2.89 -18.45
N VAL A 175 -13.58 1.89 -19.06
CA VAL A 175 -12.12 1.70 -18.99
C VAL A 175 -11.54 1.75 -20.40
N SER A 176 -10.37 2.38 -20.55
CA SER A 176 -9.59 2.34 -21.78
C SER A 176 -8.52 1.26 -21.67
N ILE A 177 -8.50 0.33 -22.63
CA ILE A 177 -7.48 -0.70 -22.76
C ILE A 177 -6.42 -0.19 -23.74
N ILE A 178 -5.22 0.04 -23.27
CA ILE A 178 -4.12 0.60 -24.02
C ILE A 178 -3.14 -0.52 -24.38
N ASN A 179 -2.74 -0.58 -25.64
CA ASN A 179 -1.61 -1.41 -26.07
C ASN A 179 -0.30 -0.69 -25.72
N ALA A 180 0.50 -1.28 -24.85
CA ALA A 180 1.71 -0.67 -24.31
C ALA A 180 2.84 -0.54 -25.35
N ASP A 181 2.89 -1.43 -26.35
CA ASP A 181 3.91 -1.36 -27.41
C ASP A 181 3.54 -0.30 -28.46
N LYS A 182 2.26 -0.22 -28.83
CA LYS A 182 1.77 0.74 -29.82
C LYS A 182 1.54 2.13 -29.25
N LEU A 183 1.53 2.27 -27.92
CA LEU A 183 1.25 3.52 -27.18
C LEU A 183 -0.08 4.14 -27.63
N ALA A 184 -1.11 3.33 -27.79
CA ALA A 184 -2.41 3.73 -28.28
C ALA A 184 -3.54 2.93 -27.60
N VAL A 185 -4.73 3.53 -27.48
CA VAL A 185 -5.92 2.83 -27.03
C VAL A 185 -6.25 1.72 -28.02
N LYS A 186 -6.39 0.50 -27.51
CA LYS A 186 -6.82 -0.68 -28.26
C LYS A 186 -8.34 -0.74 -28.32
N ASP A 187 -8.99 -0.52 -27.17
CA ASP A 187 -10.45 -0.50 -27.05
C ASP A 187 -10.88 0.33 -25.83
N THR A 188 -12.17 0.68 -25.79
CA THR A 188 -12.82 1.33 -24.64
C THR A 188 -14.08 0.57 -24.27
N VAL A 189 -14.09 0.00 -23.08
CA VAL A 189 -15.17 -0.85 -22.58
C VAL A 189 -16.01 -0.06 -21.59
N LYS A 190 -17.33 0.02 -21.83
CA LYS A 190 -18.27 0.55 -20.84
C LYS A 190 -18.35 -0.41 -19.66
N VAL A 191 -18.27 0.17 -18.46
CA VAL A 191 -18.36 -0.53 -17.18
C VAL A 191 -19.39 0.15 -16.27
N CYS A 192 -19.39 -0.17 -15.00
CA CYS A 192 -20.25 0.44 -13.99
C CYS A 192 -19.86 1.90 -13.69
N GLN A 193 -20.67 2.60 -12.86
CA GLN A 193 -20.55 4.05 -12.67
C GLN A 193 -19.33 4.46 -11.84
N GLN A 194 -18.62 5.48 -12.32
CA GLN A 194 -17.44 6.07 -11.70
C GLN A 194 -16.33 5.04 -11.40
N PRO A 195 -15.84 4.29 -12.37
CA PRO A 195 -14.79 3.29 -12.16
C PRO A 195 -13.56 3.94 -11.55
N GLN A 196 -13.01 3.35 -10.48
CA GLN A 196 -11.91 3.94 -9.72
C GLN A 196 -10.72 3.01 -9.64
N ASP A 197 -10.76 1.99 -8.80
CA ASP A 197 -9.65 1.06 -8.61
C ASP A 197 -9.71 -0.09 -9.63
N ILE A 198 -8.52 -0.56 -10.02
CA ILE A 198 -8.34 -1.62 -11.01
C ILE A 198 -7.30 -2.60 -10.52
N VAL A 199 -7.61 -3.90 -10.60
CA VAL A 199 -6.63 -4.96 -10.50
C VAL A 199 -6.66 -5.81 -11.75
N ILE A 200 -5.48 -6.31 -12.17
CA ILE A 200 -5.33 -7.21 -13.32
C ILE A 200 -4.81 -8.54 -12.80
N LEU A 201 -5.42 -9.64 -13.23
CA LEU A 201 -4.99 -10.98 -12.81
C LEU A 201 -3.54 -11.27 -13.23
N PRO A 202 -2.81 -12.10 -12.45
CA PRO A 202 -1.42 -12.45 -12.76
C PRO A 202 -1.22 -13.11 -14.13
N ASP A 203 -2.24 -13.80 -14.65
CA ASP A 203 -2.24 -14.43 -15.97
C ASP A 203 -2.63 -13.47 -17.12
N ASN A 204 -2.88 -12.18 -16.81
CA ASN A 204 -3.30 -11.12 -17.75
C ASN A 204 -4.64 -11.38 -18.45
N SER A 205 -5.47 -12.29 -17.98
CA SER A 205 -6.72 -12.66 -18.63
C SER A 205 -7.85 -11.66 -18.38
N LYS A 206 -7.93 -11.11 -17.17
CA LYS A 206 -9.03 -10.24 -16.74
C LYS A 206 -8.54 -9.03 -15.98
N ALA A 207 -9.32 -7.96 -16.04
CA ALA A 207 -9.27 -6.82 -15.13
C ALA A 207 -10.56 -6.76 -14.32
N PHE A 208 -10.44 -6.49 -13.01
CA PHE A 208 -11.56 -6.16 -12.14
C PHE A 208 -11.51 -4.68 -11.82
N VAL A 209 -12.69 -4.05 -11.82
CA VAL A 209 -12.83 -2.59 -11.70
C VAL A 209 -13.87 -2.27 -10.64
N ALA A 210 -13.47 -1.57 -9.58
CA ALA A 210 -14.40 -1.09 -8.56
C ALA A 210 -15.15 0.15 -9.06
N CYS A 211 -16.46 0.16 -8.88
CA CYS A 211 -17.34 1.24 -9.28
C CYS A 211 -18.15 1.74 -8.07
N PRO A 212 -17.61 2.70 -7.31
CA PRO A 212 -18.21 3.19 -6.07
C PRO A 212 -19.64 3.72 -6.21
N ALA A 213 -19.95 4.38 -7.33
CA ALA A 213 -21.26 5.01 -7.52
C ALA A 213 -22.40 4.04 -7.83
N SER A 214 -22.09 2.80 -8.23
CA SER A 214 -23.08 1.76 -8.51
C SER A 214 -23.01 0.57 -7.56
N ASN A 215 -22.10 0.59 -6.55
CA ASN A 215 -21.91 -0.51 -5.60
C ASN A 215 -21.58 -1.85 -6.27
N GLN A 216 -20.77 -1.79 -7.32
CA GLN A 216 -20.46 -2.93 -8.18
C GLN A 216 -18.96 -3.07 -8.41
N VAL A 217 -18.57 -4.28 -8.77
CA VAL A 217 -17.29 -4.58 -9.42
C VAL A 217 -17.57 -5.12 -10.82
N ALA A 218 -16.93 -4.54 -11.84
CA ALA A 218 -16.99 -5.04 -13.20
C ALA A 218 -15.82 -5.98 -13.47
N SER A 219 -16.08 -7.09 -14.20
CA SER A 219 -15.04 -7.97 -14.75
C SER A 219 -14.92 -7.77 -16.25
N VAL A 220 -13.70 -7.48 -16.72
CA VAL A 220 -13.39 -7.22 -18.13
C VAL A 220 -12.39 -8.26 -18.63
N ASP A 221 -12.74 -8.94 -19.72
CA ASP A 221 -11.85 -9.88 -20.43
C ASP A 221 -10.85 -9.08 -21.28
N LEU A 222 -9.56 -9.22 -21.00
CA LEU A 222 -8.49 -8.48 -21.68
C LEU A 222 -8.02 -9.13 -22.98
N LYS A 223 -8.48 -10.36 -23.30
CA LYS A 223 -8.20 -11.03 -24.58
C LYS A 223 -9.18 -10.57 -25.65
N THR A 224 -10.45 -10.44 -25.27
CA THR A 224 -11.55 -10.06 -26.18
C THR A 224 -11.95 -8.60 -26.07
N ASP A 225 -11.42 -7.86 -25.06
CA ASP A 225 -11.74 -6.47 -24.74
C ASP A 225 -13.24 -6.26 -24.46
N ARG A 226 -13.85 -7.18 -23.69
CA ARG A 226 -15.29 -7.16 -23.43
C ARG A 226 -15.59 -7.22 -21.94
N LEU A 227 -16.65 -6.53 -21.55
CA LEU A 227 -17.26 -6.73 -20.25
C LEU A 227 -17.78 -8.17 -20.15
N LEU A 228 -17.42 -8.87 -19.08
CA LEU A 228 -17.94 -10.20 -18.76
C LEU A 228 -19.21 -10.11 -17.93
N THR A 229 -19.13 -9.39 -16.81
CA THR A 229 -20.28 -9.25 -15.89
C THR A 229 -20.08 -8.09 -14.93
N TYR A 230 -21.15 -7.74 -14.25
CA TYR A 230 -21.16 -6.92 -13.03
C TYR A 230 -21.44 -7.81 -11.83
N MET A 231 -20.80 -7.52 -10.71
CA MET A 231 -20.98 -8.18 -9.43
C MET A 231 -21.45 -7.14 -8.42
N ASP A 232 -22.62 -7.33 -7.84
CA ASP A 232 -23.12 -6.47 -6.78
C ASP A 232 -22.35 -6.77 -5.48
N VAL A 233 -21.78 -5.74 -4.86
CA VAL A 233 -21.01 -5.81 -3.61
C VAL A 233 -21.63 -4.87 -2.56
N GLY A 234 -20.92 -4.60 -1.46
CA GLY A 234 -21.41 -3.62 -0.49
C GLY A 234 -21.32 -2.18 -1.01
N GLU A 235 -21.75 -1.22 -0.17
CA GLU A 235 -21.83 0.19 -0.54
C GLU A 235 -20.46 0.85 -0.60
N LEU A 236 -20.26 1.65 -1.64
CA LEU A 236 -19.05 2.42 -1.92
C LEU A 236 -17.79 1.53 -1.94
N PRO A 237 -17.66 0.59 -2.90
CA PRO A 237 -16.42 -0.20 -3.07
C PRO A 237 -15.27 0.72 -3.50
N VAL A 238 -14.29 0.93 -2.60
CA VAL A 238 -13.20 1.90 -2.80
C VAL A 238 -11.88 1.27 -3.21
N HIS A 239 -11.63 0.02 -2.81
CA HIS A 239 -10.36 -0.65 -3.06
C HIS A 239 -10.54 -2.15 -3.35
N LEU A 240 -9.66 -2.65 -4.22
CA LEU A 240 -9.59 -4.03 -4.65
C LEU A 240 -8.25 -4.65 -4.22
N THR A 241 -8.30 -5.66 -3.38
CA THR A 241 -7.12 -6.39 -2.91
C THR A 241 -7.13 -7.79 -3.49
N LEU A 242 -6.23 -8.04 -4.45
CA LEU A 242 -6.12 -9.34 -5.08
C LEU A 242 -5.25 -10.27 -4.23
N LYS A 243 -5.72 -11.49 -4.00
CA LYS A 243 -4.91 -12.56 -3.42
C LYS A 243 -3.71 -12.86 -4.33
N PRO A 244 -2.50 -13.10 -3.80
CA PRO A 244 -1.30 -13.34 -4.61
C PRO A 244 -1.43 -14.43 -5.66
N ASP A 245 -2.18 -15.51 -5.39
CA ASP A 245 -2.46 -16.58 -6.35
C ASP A 245 -3.49 -16.20 -7.43
N GLY A 246 -4.15 -15.05 -7.28
CA GLY A 246 -5.16 -14.57 -8.21
C GLY A 246 -6.54 -15.20 -8.07
N GLY A 247 -6.76 -16.14 -7.13
CA GLY A 247 -8.01 -16.90 -7.01
C GLY A 247 -9.18 -16.09 -6.43
N GLU A 248 -8.90 -15.17 -5.52
CA GLU A 248 -9.89 -14.35 -4.84
C GLU A 248 -9.51 -12.87 -4.85
N LEU A 249 -10.54 -12.05 -4.87
CA LEU A 249 -10.45 -10.58 -4.79
C LEU A 249 -11.27 -10.09 -3.60
N PHE A 250 -10.63 -9.35 -2.69
CA PHE A 250 -11.27 -8.70 -1.55
C PHE A 250 -11.64 -7.27 -1.91
N VAL A 251 -12.91 -6.92 -1.75
CA VAL A 251 -13.47 -5.61 -2.11
C VAL A 251 -13.81 -4.86 -0.83
N SER A 252 -13.12 -3.76 -0.54
CA SER A 252 -13.43 -2.90 0.62
C SER A 252 -14.66 -2.07 0.34
N ASN A 253 -15.76 -2.32 1.05
CA ASN A 253 -17.04 -1.61 0.91
C ASN A 253 -17.15 -0.57 2.03
N PHE A 254 -16.70 0.63 1.75
CA PHE A 254 -16.45 1.68 2.73
C PHE A 254 -17.70 2.07 3.54
N ASN A 255 -18.86 2.23 2.90
CA ASN A 255 -20.08 2.70 3.59
C ASN A 255 -20.89 1.59 4.25
N SER A 256 -20.64 0.33 3.94
CA SER A 256 -21.37 -0.80 4.55
C SER A 256 -20.55 -1.55 5.61
N ASN A 257 -19.38 -1.05 6.01
CA ASN A 257 -18.55 -1.60 7.08
C ASN A 257 -18.20 -3.09 6.90
N ASN A 258 -18.03 -3.50 5.65
CA ASN A 258 -17.76 -4.89 5.29
C ASN A 258 -16.82 -4.97 4.09
N PHE A 259 -16.37 -6.17 3.80
CA PHE A 259 -15.73 -6.49 2.53
C PHE A 259 -16.44 -7.65 1.87
N SER A 260 -16.42 -7.65 0.54
CA SER A 260 -16.92 -8.77 -0.27
C SER A 260 -15.74 -9.59 -0.81
N ILE A 261 -15.91 -10.92 -0.89
CA ILE A 261 -14.97 -11.82 -1.56
C ILE A 261 -15.55 -12.13 -2.93
N VAL A 262 -14.80 -11.85 -3.98
CA VAL A 262 -15.13 -12.20 -5.36
C VAL A 262 -14.21 -13.33 -5.81
N GLU A 263 -14.80 -14.44 -6.24
CA GLU A 263 -14.09 -15.54 -6.88
C GLU A 263 -13.76 -15.15 -8.32
N THR A 264 -12.47 -15.01 -8.62
CA THR A 264 -12.03 -14.48 -9.93
C THR A 264 -12.25 -15.45 -11.07
N GLY A 265 -12.33 -16.75 -10.78
CA GLY A 265 -12.52 -17.81 -11.77
C GLY A 265 -13.87 -17.75 -12.47
N ASN A 266 -14.95 -17.66 -11.68
CA ASN A 266 -16.35 -17.65 -12.12
C ASN A 266 -16.98 -16.26 -12.15
N ASN A 267 -16.33 -15.23 -11.57
CA ASN A 267 -16.81 -13.86 -11.38
C ASN A 267 -18.10 -13.81 -10.51
N GLU A 268 -18.10 -14.49 -9.39
CA GLU A 268 -19.20 -14.52 -8.43
C GLU A 268 -18.76 -13.97 -7.08
N VAL A 269 -19.70 -13.39 -6.33
CA VAL A 269 -19.47 -12.99 -4.94
C VAL A 269 -19.66 -14.20 -4.04
N GLY A 270 -18.56 -14.72 -3.48
CA GLY A 270 -18.55 -15.89 -2.60
C GLY A 270 -19.06 -15.58 -1.18
N GLY A 271 -18.96 -14.32 -0.75
CA GLY A 271 -19.44 -13.89 0.57
C GLY A 271 -19.17 -12.41 0.86
N THR A 272 -19.82 -11.93 1.91
CA THR A 272 -19.62 -10.56 2.46
C THR A 272 -19.49 -10.65 3.98
N TYR A 273 -18.47 -10.02 4.52
CA TYR A 273 -18.07 -10.16 5.92
C TYR A 273 -17.90 -8.80 6.58
N LEU A 274 -18.47 -8.62 7.77
CA LEU A 274 -18.22 -7.44 8.60
C LEU A 274 -16.76 -7.44 9.06
N ILE A 275 -16.11 -6.26 9.06
CA ILE A 275 -14.69 -6.19 9.42
C ILE A 275 -14.37 -5.04 10.39
N GLY A 276 -14.85 -3.87 10.16
CA GLY A 276 -14.67 -2.65 10.95
C GLY A 276 -15.33 -1.48 10.26
N ASP A 277 -15.32 -0.29 10.87
CA ASP A 277 -16.00 0.86 10.29
C ASP A 277 -15.18 1.48 9.15
N ASN A 278 -15.84 1.71 8.03
CA ASN A 278 -15.28 2.30 6.83
C ASN A 278 -13.97 1.61 6.36
N PRO A 279 -13.99 0.32 5.98
CA PRO A 279 -12.82 -0.36 5.47
C PRO A 279 -12.29 0.33 4.19
N SER A 280 -11.00 0.66 4.18
CA SER A 280 -10.38 1.43 3.09
C SER A 280 -9.51 0.54 2.22
N GLN A 281 -8.33 0.15 2.65
CA GLN A 281 -7.38 -0.64 1.88
C GLN A 281 -7.09 -1.98 2.53
N GLY A 282 -6.87 -3.02 1.71
CA GLY A 282 -6.39 -4.32 2.15
C GLY A 282 -4.99 -4.64 1.63
N VAL A 283 -4.31 -5.58 2.29
CA VAL A 283 -3.11 -6.25 1.80
C VAL A 283 -3.12 -7.70 2.26
N VAL A 284 -2.77 -8.62 1.36
CA VAL A 284 -2.71 -10.06 1.62
C VAL A 284 -1.26 -10.51 1.73
N THR A 285 -0.97 -11.41 2.69
CA THR A 285 0.34 -12.04 2.82
C THR A 285 0.67 -12.93 1.63
N ALA A 286 1.96 -13.06 1.30
CA ALA A 286 2.43 -13.81 0.12
C ALA A 286 2.06 -15.30 0.15
N ASP A 287 1.83 -15.85 1.35
CA ASP A 287 1.36 -17.23 1.54
C ASP A 287 -0.15 -17.41 1.39
N ASN A 288 -0.89 -16.34 1.03
CA ASN A 288 -2.35 -16.27 0.89
C ASN A 288 -3.15 -16.51 2.19
N SER A 289 -2.54 -16.47 3.36
CA SER A 289 -3.19 -16.89 4.61
C SER A 289 -3.93 -15.77 5.34
N LEU A 290 -3.45 -14.52 5.26
CA LEU A 290 -4.00 -13.38 6.01
C LEU A 290 -4.29 -12.19 5.10
N LEU A 291 -5.44 -11.58 5.32
CA LEU A 291 -5.78 -10.25 4.83
C LEU A 291 -5.72 -9.27 6.00
N TYR A 292 -4.93 -8.22 5.87
CA TYR A 292 -4.98 -7.04 6.72
C TYR A 292 -5.81 -5.98 6.03
N MET A 293 -6.74 -5.35 6.77
CA MET A 293 -7.62 -4.30 6.21
C MET A 293 -7.70 -3.12 7.16
N SER A 294 -7.38 -1.92 6.66
CA SER A 294 -7.53 -0.68 7.40
C SER A 294 -9.00 -0.32 7.53
N ASN A 295 -9.43 0.06 8.74
CA ASN A 295 -10.78 0.51 9.04
C ASN A 295 -10.71 2.00 9.41
N PHE A 296 -10.93 2.84 8.43
CA PHE A 296 -10.76 4.30 8.51
C PHE A 296 -11.63 4.93 9.62
N GLY A 297 -12.84 4.42 9.82
CA GLY A 297 -13.81 5.00 10.78
C GLY A 297 -13.59 4.52 12.22
N SER A 298 -12.91 3.39 12.44
CA SER A 298 -12.70 2.83 13.79
C SER A 298 -11.25 2.87 14.26
N ASP A 299 -10.34 3.52 13.50
CA ASP A 299 -8.92 3.69 13.86
C ASP A 299 -8.21 2.35 14.13
N THR A 300 -8.58 1.30 13.37
CA THR A 300 -8.05 -0.05 13.54
C THR A 300 -7.57 -0.66 12.24
N VAL A 301 -6.75 -1.70 12.35
CA VAL A 301 -6.49 -2.66 11.27
C VAL A 301 -7.01 -4.02 11.70
N SER A 302 -7.94 -4.57 10.93
CA SER A 302 -8.45 -5.93 11.14
C SER A 302 -7.58 -6.96 10.44
N VAL A 303 -7.52 -8.15 11.03
CA VAL A 303 -6.84 -9.32 10.48
C VAL A 303 -7.90 -10.38 10.16
N TYR A 304 -8.03 -10.75 8.90
CA TYR A 304 -8.91 -11.82 8.44
C TYR A 304 -8.08 -13.04 8.06
N ALA A 305 -8.36 -14.18 8.72
CA ALA A 305 -7.75 -15.46 8.41
C ALA A 305 -8.51 -16.09 7.24
N ILE A 306 -7.88 -16.11 6.06
CA ILE A 306 -8.53 -16.45 4.79
C ILE A 306 -9.00 -17.91 4.82
N ASP A 307 -8.13 -18.85 5.17
CA ASP A 307 -8.46 -20.27 5.21
C ASP A 307 -9.51 -20.63 6.27
N GLU A 308 -9.61 -19.81 7.34
CA GLU A 308 -10.57 -20.02 8.42
C GLU A 308 -11.91 -19.30 8.17
N GLY A 309 -11.96 -18.40 7.20
CA GLY A 309 -13.15 -17.62 6.85
C GLY A 309 -13.65 -16.70 7.98
N ARG A 310 -12.75 -16.17 8.83
CA ARG A 310 -13.13 -15.33 9.99
C ARG A 310 -12.16 -14.20 10.28
N VAL A 311 -12.69 -13.16 10.91
CA VAL A 311 -11.87 -12.09 11.51
C VAL A 311 -11.15 -12.68 12.73
N ALA A 312 -9.83 -12.68 12.69
CA ALA A 312 -8.98 -13.23 13.75
C ALA A 312 -8.70 -12.20 14.86
N GLY A 313 -8.78 -10.92 14.55
CA GLY A 313 -8.58 -9.83 15.51
C GLY A 313 -8.48 -8.47 14.83
N ALA A 314 -8.30 -7.43 15.64
CA ALA A 314 -8.03 -6.06 15.18
C ALA A 314 -6.96 -5.42 16.07
N VAL A 315 -6.19 -4.52 15.49
CA VAL A 315 -5.12 -3.76 16.15
C VAL A 315 -5.50 -2.29 16.11
N GLN A 316 -5.48 -1.61 17.27
CA GLN A 316 -5.64 -0.17 17.35
C GLN A 316 -4.38 0.51 16.80
N VAL A 317 -4.55 1.48 15.91
CA VAL A 317 -3.49 2.25 15.25
C VAL A 317 -3.71 3.75 15.45
N GLY A 318 -3.14 4.61 14.61
CA GLY A 318 -3.44 6.03 14.61
C GLY A 318 -4.82 6.36 14.03
N SER A 319 -5.13 7.65 13.88
CA SER A 319 -6.46 8.07 13.43
C SER A 319 -6.59 8.04 11.91
N HIS A 320 -7.74 7.55 11.44
CA HIS A 320 -8.09 7.40 10.03
C HIS A 320 -7.03 6.62 9.23
N PRO A 321 -6.79 5.33 9.56
CA PRO A 321 -5.89 4.48 8.79
C PRO A 321 -6.43 4.30 7.37
N ASP A 322 -5.59 4.55 6.38
CA ASP A 322 -5.99 4.56 4.97
C ASP A 322 -5.17 3.57 4.14
N ALA A 323 -3.88 3.82 3.93
CA ALA A 323 -3.02 2.96 3.13
C ALA A 323 -2.20 1.95 3.96
N LEU A 324 -1.92 0.80 3.38
CA LEU A 324 -1.20 -0.31 4.00
C LEU A 324 -0.01 -0.74 3.15
N ALA A 325 1.10 -1.13 3.80
CA ALA A 325 2.23 -1.77 3.13
C ALA A 325 2.88 -2.82 4.03
N LEU A 326 3.05 -4.05 3.52
CA LEU A 326 3.84 -5.09 4.19
C LEU A 326 5.33 -4.92 3.89
N THR A 327 6.18 -5.13 4.89
CA THR A 327 7.63 -5.23 4.67
C THR A 327 7.96 -6.45 3.81
N PRO A 328 9.08 -6.46 3.04
CA PRO A 328 9.43 -7.57 2.16
C PRO A 328 9.59 -8.93 2.88
N ASP A 329 9.96 -8.91 4.16
CA ASP A 329 10.04 -10.12 5.01
C ASP A 329 8.69 -10.46 5.67
N GLU A 330 7.67 -9.61 5.41
CA GLU A 330 6.34 -9.67 6.05
C GLU A 330 6.39 -9.67 7.58
N GLY A 331 7.46 -9.17 8.16
CA GLY A 331 7.61 -9.06 9.62
C GLY A 331 6.81 -7.91 10.22
N HIS A 332 6.55 -6.87 9.43
CA HIS A 332 5.79 -5.69 9.84
C HIS A 332 4.79 -5.26 8.77
N LEU A 333 3.67 -4.74 9.25
CA LEU A 333 2.71 -3.98 8.47
C LEU A 333 2.87 -2.50 8.81
N LEU A 334 3.01 -1.67 7.80
CA LEU A 334 2.97 -0.21 7.91
C LEU A 334 1.55 0.24 7.61
N VAL A 335 1.00 1.03 8.50
CA VAL A 335 -0.35 1.59 8.40
C VAL A 335 -0.24 3.10 8.34
N LEU A 336 -0.71 3.69 7.27
CA LEU A 336 -0.72 5.13 7.09
C LEU A 336 -1.94 5.73 7.77
N ASP A 337 -1.74 6.47 8.84
CA ASP A 337 -2.79 7.09 9.62
C ASP A 337 -2.99 8.54 9.18
N SER A 338 -3.90 8.75 8.22
CA SER A 338 -4.05 10.03 7.52
C SER A 338 -4.60 11.16 8.42
N GLY A 339 -5.32 10.82 9.48
CA GLY A 339 -5.89 11.77 10.44
C GLY A 339 -4.90 12.22 11.50
N SER A 340 -4.09 11.31 12.05
CA SER A 340 -3.06 11.64 13.06
C SER A 340 -1.74 12.10 12.46
N GLY A 341 -1.48 11.80 11.18
CA GLY A 341 -0.27 12.23 10.49
C GLY A 341 0.97 11.43 10.89
N ASP A 342 0.80 10.14 11.05
CA ASP A 342 1.87 9.20 11.37
C ASP A 342 1.74 7.89 10.57
N VAL A 343 2.70 7.01 10.76
CA VAL A 343 2.68 5.63 10.26
C VAL A 343 2.78 4.71 11.47
N ALA A 344 1.74 3.91 11.71
CA ALA A 344 1.79 2.84 12.68
C ALA A 344 2.59 1.66 12.12
N VAL A 345 3.52 1.16 12.91
CA VAL A 345 4.25 -0.07 12.64
C VAL A 345 3.62 -1.19 13.46
N VAL A 346 3.01 -2.14 12.78
CA VAL A 346 2.32 -3.27 13.40
C VAL A 346 3.13 -4.53 13.12
N ARG A 347 3.43 -5.31 14.16
CA ARG A 347 4.06 -6.63 13.97
C ARG A 347 3.04 -7.59 13.38
N THR A 348 3.40 -8.25 12.30
CA THR A 348 2.56 -9.27 11.66
C THR A 348 2.61 -10.58 12.45
N VAL A 349 1.58 -11.38 12.30
CA VAL A 349 1.50 -12.72 12.90
C VAL A 349 1.93 -13.75 11.84
N LYS A 350 2.96 -14.54 12.14
CA LYS A 350 3.27 -15.70 11.29
C LYS A 350 2.43 -16.88 11.74
N THR A 351 1.61 -17.40 10.87
CA THR A 351 0.55 -18.41 11.10
C THR A 351 1.03 -19.81 11.45
N ARG A 352 2.13 -20.01 12.16
CA ARG A 352 2.51 -21.35 12.64
C ARG A 352 1.85 -21.78 13.94
N ASP A 353 1.16 -20.88 14.64
CA ASP A 353 0.44 -21.18 15.87
C ASP A 353 -0.88 -20.40 15.93
N ASN A 354 -1.91 -20.96 15.31
CA ASN A 354 -3.26 -20.38 15.17
C ASN A 354 -4.02 -20.14 16.49
N SER A 355 -3.41 -20.36 17.64
CA SER A 355 -4.17 -20.37 18.88
C SER A 355 -4.35 -19.03 19.56
N LYS A 356 -3.57 -17.98 19.24
CA LYS A 356 -3.72 -16.65 19.86
C LYS A 356 -3.10 -15.52 19.04
N ILE A 357 -3.85 -14.96 18.11
CA ILE A 357 -3.56 -13.59 17.64
C ILE A 357 -3.92 -12.65 18.79
N SER A 358 -2.95 -12.30 19.63
CA SER A 358 -3.14 -11.30 20.66
C SER A 358 -2.93 -9.90 20.05
N ALA A 359 -4.02 -9.27 19.67
CA ALA A 359 -4.05 -7.92 19.07
C ALA A 359 -3.40 -6.86 19.98
N ASP A 360 -3.42 -7.04 21.30
CA ASP A 360 -2.95 -6.06 22.29
C ASP A 360 -1.44 -5.77 22.31
N ARG A 361 -0.65 -6.51 21.52
CA ARG A 361 0.82 -6.36 21.47
C ARG A 361 1.38 -6.20 20.05
N ALA A 362 0.53 -6.02 19.08
CA ALA A 362 0.97 -5.95 17.69
C ALA A 362 1.51 -4.57 17.31
N LEU A 363 0.98 -3.47 17.86
CA LEU A 363 1.51 -2.13 17.62
C LEU A 363 2.91 -1.98 18.25
N VAL A 364 3.89 -1.69 17.39
CA VAL A 364 5.29 -1.51 17.78
C VAL A 364 5.57 -0.05 18.10
N THR A 365 5.20 0.86 17.19
CA THR A 365 5.41 2.31 17.33
C THR A 365 4.54 3.09 16.36
N LEU A 366 4.39 4.39 16.62
CA LEU A 366 3.84 5.40 15.70
C LEU A 366 4.99 6.31 15.27
N ILE A 367 5.19 6.49 13.97
CA ILE A 367 6.27 7.29 13.39
C ILE A 367 5.66 8.54 12.76
N PRO A 368 5.89 9.74 13.33
CA PRO A 368 5.37 10.97 12.74
C PRO A 368 5.89 11.22 11.33
N VAL A 369 4.99 11.62 10.42
CA VAL A 369 5.28 12.00 9.04
C VAL A 369 4.81 13.43 8.75
N GLY A 370 4.68 13.80 7.47
CA GLY A 370 4.24 15.14 7.10
C GLY A 370 2.72 15.32 7.13
N ASN A 371 2.28 16.50 6.71
CA ASN A 371 0.87 16.90 6.79
C ASN A 371 0.03 16.22 5.69
N GLN A 372 -1.06 15.58 6.09
CA GLN A 372 -2.00 14.83 5.26
C GLN A 372 -1.30 13.75 4.43
N PRO A 373 -0.75 12.71 5.08
CA PRO A 373 -0.18 11.58 4.36
C PRO A 373 -1.30 10.83 3.62
N ASN A 374 -1.01 10.32 2.41
CA ASN A 374 -2.05 9.77 1.53
C ASN A 374 -1.65 8.53 0.72
N ASP A 375 -0.37 8.18 0.64
CA ASP A 375 0.08 6.95 -0.02
C ASP A 375 1.45 6.53 0.52
N ILE A 376 1.74 5.22 0.50
CA ILE A 376 2.94 4.63 1.06
C ILE A 376 3.48 3.49 0.19
N VAL A 377 4.78 3.47 -0.03
CA VAL A 377 5.48 2.35 -0.67
C VAL A 377 6.77 2.00 0.07
N ILE A 378 7.19 0.75 -0.02
CA ILE A 378 8.45 0.27 0.56
C ILE A 378 9.45 -0.03 -0.55
N LYS A 379 10.70 0.36 -0.35
CA LYS A 379 11.83 0.03 -1.20
C LYS A 379 12.95 -0.58 -0.37
N ALA A 380 13.25 -1.85 -0.64
CA ALA A 380 14.42 -2.54 -0.13
C ALA A 380 15.48 -2.67 -1.23
N PHE A 381 16.74 -2.47 -0.89
CA PHE A 381 17.85 -2.58 -1.83
C PHE A 381 19.20 -2.75 -1.11
N THR A 382 20.18 -3.21 -1.83
CA THR A 382 21.57 -3.31 -1.33
C THR A 382 22.48 -2.42 -2.16
N VAL A 383 23.26 -1.57 -1.48
CA VAL A 383 24.31 -0.78 -2.12
C VAL A 383 25.59 -1.62 -2.10
N GLY A 384 26.10 -1.97 -3.27
CA GLY A 384 27.41 -2.66 -3.39
C GLY A 384 28.54 -1.79 -2.83
N LYS A 385 29.54 -2.39 -2.18
CA LYS A 385 30.77 -1.68 -1.87
C LYS A 385 31.38 -1.20 -3.21
N ARG A 386 31.49 0.13 -3.37
CA ARG A 386 32.26 0.72 -4.47
C ARG A 386 33.73 0.44 -4.30
#